data_c51acc202355b277de00d8c3634261dc
#
_entry.id   c51acc202355b277de00d8c3634261dc
#
_cell.length_a   1.000
_cell.length_b   1.000
_cell.length_c   1.000
_cell.angle_alpha   90.00
_cell.angle_beta   90.00
_cell.angle_gamma   90.00
#
_symmetry.space_group_name_H-M   'P 1'
#
loop_
_entity.id
_entity.type
_entity.pdbx_description
1 polymer ?
#
loop_
_entity_poly.entity_id
_entity_poly.type
_entity_poly.pdbx_seq_one_letter_code
_entity_poly.pdbx_strand_id
1 'polypeptide(L)'
;MGDFGDLKLMITWAAQTGQKILQILPINDTTSSGTWVDSYPYSAISIYALHPMYADLRQLPALKDGEATARFQALQAELNALPQIDYEAVNKAKREYLLLVFKQEFAKVKRTKAYKTFLQETDFWLTGYADYCIRRDARLWPDEAPVSSDFYRYMQFVLDTQMRLAHEHARTLGVMLKGDIPIGVNRYGCDVEMEPRYFNMNGQAGAPPDNFSADGQNWGFPTYNWDEMIKDGCQWWIRRFQNMARYFDAYRIDHVLGFFRIWEIPVHAVGGLLGQFQPSLAMSMEEINGYGLYLSEDFMTRPFIADWVLDRIFGNRADEVKQRFLVHEHDDIWSLKAECDTERKVEAMALDAELTSGLYALIRNVLFVRDHKNPHLYHPRIAVQNDTAYETLWQHDKDNFNRLYNDYFYRRNNQFWYEEAMKKLPLLVDATDMLVCAEDLGMVPDCVPWVLNQLQILSLELISMPKDSSVRFGILDRNPWRSVCTISSHDSATMRMWWDEDYAMIQSFYNEYLGYEGAAPHPMPGWLAQDMLQRHLNCPSALCILTLQDWLACNERMRLPEAGAERINIPANPRHYWRYRMHLNIEDLMEAIEFNTQITGMIFQSGR
;
A
#
# COMPACT_ATOMS: atom_id res chain seq x y z
N MET A 1 -4.80 19.06 -4.40
CA MET A 1 -5.28 17.70 -4.67
C MET A 1 -5.94 17.70 -6.03
N GLY A 2 -5.56 16.72 -6.86
CA GLY A 2 -6.23 16.50 -8.14
C GLY A 2 -7.65 15.95 -7.95
N ASP A 3 -8.54 16.32 -8.84
CA ASP A 3 -9.89 15.76 -8.95
C ASP A 3 -10.12 15.18 -10.36
N PHE A 4 -11.30 14.67 -10.66
CA PHE A 4 -11.57 14.05 -11.97
C PHE A 4 -11.55 15.04 -13.13
N GLY A 5 -11.68 16.35 -12.88
CA GLY A 5 -11.44 17.40 -13.87
C GLY A 5 -9.94 17.60 -14.12
N ASP A 6 -9.15 17.66 -13.06
CA ASP A 6 -7.69 17.75 -13.14
C ASP A 6 -7.09 16.49 -13.80
N LEU A 7 -7.69 15.31 -13.59
CA LEU A 7 -7.31 14.08 -14.30
C LEU A 7 -7.42 14.24 -15.82
N LYS A 8 -8.47 14.92 -16.33
CA LYS A 8 -8.59 15.19 -17.78
C LYS A 8 -7.46 16.07 -18.29
N LEU A 9 -7.03 17.07 -17.53
CA LEU A 9 -5.90 17.92 -17.90
C LEU A 9 -4.60 17.13 -17.93
N MET A 10 -4.35 16.25 -16.94
CA MET A 10 -3.19 15.37 -16.93
C MET A 10 -3.18 14.38 -18.09
N ILE A 11 -4.34 13.83 -18.47
CA ILE A 11 -4.49 12.97 -19.65
C ILE A 11 -4.12 13.76 -20.92
N THR A 12 -4.59 15.00 -21.03
CA THR A 12 -4.26 15.87 -22.17
C THR A 12 -2.76 16.16 -22.23
N TRP A 13 -2.12 16.47 -21.09
CA TRP A 13 -0.68 16.68 -21.02
C TRP A 13 0.10 15.40 -21.40
N ALA A 14 -0.32 14.25 -20.91
CA ALA A 14 0.30 12.97 -21.28
C ALA A 14 0.24 12.73 -22.79
N ALA A 15 -0.92 12.97 -23.42
CA ALA A 15 -1.08 12.85 -24.87
C ALA A 15 -0.19 13.84 -25.63
N GLN A 16 -0.11 15.11 -25.19
CA GLN A 16 0.71 16.16 -25.81
C GLN A 16 2.20 15.84 -25.77
N THR A 17 2.67 15.16 -24.72
CA THR A 17 4.07 14.77 -24.56
C THR A 17 4.39 13.38 -25.12
N GLY A 18 3.42 12.74 -25.79
CA GLY A 18 3.61 11.42 -26.41
C GLY A 18 3.49 10.23 -25.47
N GLN A 19 3.17 10.45 -24.19
CA GLN A 19 2.94 9.38 -23.23
C GLN A 19 1.65 8.61 -23.56
N LYS A 20 1.68 7.29 -23.42
CA LYS A 20 0.58 6.39 -23.79
C LYS A 20 -0.18 5.84 -22.60
N ILE A 21 0.36 5.98 -21.38
CA ILE A 21 -0.21 5.43 -20.16
C ILE A 21 -0.12 6.48 -19.06
N LEU A 22 -1.23 6.66 -18.33
CA LEU A 22 -1.27 7.43 -17.10
C LEU A 22 -1.74 6.52 -15.97
N GLN A 23 -0.89 6.31 -14.97
CA GLN A 23 -1.22 5.54 -13.77
C GLN A 23 -1.62 6.48 -12.65
N ILE A 24 -2.69 6.12 -11.92
CA ILE A 24 -3.14 6.83 -10.72
C ILE A 24 -3.26 5.87 -9.54
N LEU A 25 -3.17 6.43 -8.32
CA LEU A 25 -3.38 5.72 -7.06
C LEU A 25 -4.85 5.34 -6.87
N PRO A 26 -5.18 4.52 -5.84
CA PRO A 26 -6.55 4.09 -5.60
C PRO A 26 -7.52 5.27 -5.44
N ILE A 27 -8.70 5.14 -6.03
CA ILE A 27 -9.73 6.19 -6.09
C ILE A 27 -10.97 5.88 -5.23
N ASN A 28 -10.96 4.77 -4.51
CA ASN A 28 -12.09 4.35 -3.69
C ASN A 28 -12.24 5.20 -2.42
N ASP A 29 -13.45 5.24 -1.89
CA ASP A 29 -13.78 5.99 -0.67
C ASP A 29 -13.11 5.37 0.56
N THR A 30 -12.36 6.17 1.31
CA THR A 30 -11.67 5.81 2.54
C THR A 30 -12.25 6.48 3.77
N THR A 31 -13.33 7.26 3.63
CA THR A 31 -13.88 8.08 4.71
C THR A 31 -14.52 7.21 5.81
N SER A 32 -13.79 6.98 6.88
CA SER A 32 -14.22 6.16 8.02
C SER A 32 -14.24 6.92 9.34
N SER A 33 -13.27 7.80 9.59
CA SER A 33 -13.08 8.55 10.82
C SER A 33 -13.40 10.06 10.68
N GLY A 34 -13.48 10.57 9.46
CA GLY A 34 -13.63 11.99 9.18
C GLY A 34 -12.39 12.82 9.50
N THR A 35 -11.24 12.17 9.73
CA THR A 35 -9.97 12.81 10.08
C THR A 35 -8.91 12.56 9.00
N TRP A 36 -7.75 13.17 9.15
CA TRP A 36 -6.60 12.98 8.26
C TRP A 36 -6.15 11.51 8.10
N VAL A 37 -6.49 10.63 9.04
CA VAL A 37 -6.21 9.19 8.96
C VAL A 37 -6.85 8.56 7.72
N ASP A 38 -7.99 9.09 7.29
CA ASP A 38 -8.69 8.65 6.07
C ASP A 38 -7.98 9.05 4.77
N SER A 39 -6.87 9.82 4.85
CA SER A 39 -6.07 10.21 3.68
C SER A 39 -5.32 9.04 3.04
N TYR A 40 -5.24 7.89 3.71
CA TYR A 40 -4.57 6.69 3.23
C TYR A 40 -5.40 5.98 2.16
N PRO A 41 -4.99 6.02 0.87
CA PRO A 41 -5.84 5.58 -0.25
C PRO A 41 -6.05 4.07 -0.31
N TYR A 42 -5.24 3.29 0.40
CA TYR A 42 -5.33 1.83 0.43
C TYR A 42 -6.32 1.30 1.48
N SER A 43 -6.87 2.17 2.35
CA SER A 43 -7.84 1.79 3.39
C SER A 43 -9.28 2.06 2.97
N ALA A 44 -9.70 1.55 1.81
CA ALA A 44 -11.05 1.76 1.28
C ALA A 44 -12.13 1.17 2.19
N ILE A 45 -13.18 1.95 2.46
CA ILE A 45 -14.39 1.46 3.13
C ILE A 45 -15.29 0.67 2.19
N SER A 46 -15.15 0.90 0.88
CA SER A 46 -15.85 0.17 -0.17
C SER A 46 -14.97 0.01 -1.40
N ILE A 47 -14.93 -1.20 -1.95
CA ILE A 47 -14.23 -1.51 -3.21
C ILE A 47 -14.96 -0.98 -4.46
N TYR A 48 -16.17 -0.45 -4.28
CA TYR A 48 -17.00 0.06 -5.37
C TYR A 48 -17.12 1.58 -5.36
N ALA A 49 -17.34 2.17 -4.18
CA ALA A 49 -17.59 3.60 -4.04
C ALA A 49 -16.34 4.44 -4.32
N LEU A 50 -16.52 5.52 -5.07
CA LEU A 50 -15.47 6.49 -5.36
C LEU A 50 -15.38 7.54 -4.25
N HIS A 51 -14.17 8.03 -3.97
CA HIS A 51 -13.93 8.97 -2.90
C HIS A 51 -14.52 10.36 -3.24
N PRO A 52 -15.36 10.95 -2.37
CA PRO A 52 -16.00 12.24 -2.63
C PRO A 52 -15.06 13.40 -2.90
N MET A 53 -13.84 13.30 -2.37
CA MET A 53 -12.78 14.28 -2.53
C MET A 53 -12.35 14.48 -3.98
N TYR A 54 -12.56 13.48 -4.85
CA TYR A 54 -12.22 13.55 -6.27
C TYR A 54 -13.31 14.18 -7.14
N ALA A 55 -14.44 14.61 -6.58
CA ALA A 55 -15.45 15.35 -7.33
C ALA A 55 -14.88 16.67 -7.85
N ASP A 56 -15.01 16.91 -9.15
CA ASP A 56 -14.77 18.23 -9.74
C ASP A 56 -16.03 19.09 -9.59
N LEU A 57 -15.98 20.04 -8.66
CA LEU A 57 -17.11 20.92 -8.38
C LEU A 57 -17.40 21.90 -9.54
N ARG A 58 -16.42 22.19 -10.40
CA ARG A 58 -16.55 23.06 -11.57
C ARG A 58 -17.47 22.46 -12.65
N GLN A 59 -17.61 21.14 -12.68
CA GLN A 59 -18.50 20.42 -13.60
C GLN A 59 -19.94 20.30 -13.09
N LEU A 60 -20.22 20.78 -11.88
CA LEU A 60 -21.55 20.76 -11.30
C LEU A 60 -22.32 22.05 -11.64
N PRO A 61 -23.67 22.02 -11.61
CA PRO A 61 -24.46 23.23 -11.73
C PRO A 61 -24.07 24.26 -10.68
N ALA A 62 -23.95 25.53 -11.07
CA ALA A 62 -23.64 26.61 -10.15
C ALA A 62 -24.65 26.68 -9.02
N LEU A 63 -24.19 27.01 -7.82
CA LEU A 63 -25.09 27.29 -6.69
C LEU A 63 -25.93 28.52 -6.99
N LYS A 64 -27.23 28.46 -6.66
CA LYS A 64 -28.16 29.60 -6.82
C LYS A 64 -27.97 30.66 -5.73
N ASP A 65 -27.39 30.26 -4.61
CA ASP A 65 -27.04 31.13 -3.50
C ASP A 65 -25.67 31.79 -3.79
N GLY A 66 -25.71 33.10 -4.03
CA GLY A 66 -24.52 33.90 -4.33
C GLY A 66 -23.57 34.05 -3.16
N GLU A 67 -24.06 34.08 -1.92
CA GLU A 67 -23.24 34.15 -0.71
C GLU A 67 -22.48 32.82 -0.51
N ALA A 68 -23.17 31.70 -0.64
CA ALA A 68 -22.53 30.37 -0.61
C ALA A 68 -21.49 30.24 -1.72
N THR A 69 -21.77 30.70 -2.95
CA THR A 69 -20.81 30.67 -4.06
C THR A 69 -19.55 31.46 -3.72
N ALA A 70 -19.67 32.69 -3.23
CA ALA A 70 -18.53 33.52 -2.85
C ALA A 70 -17.70 32.88 -1.73
N ARG A 71 -18.36 32.31 -0.72
CA ARG A 71 -17.70 31.58 0.38
C ARG A 71 -16.86 30.41 -0.13
N PHE A 72 -17.41 29.57 -1.00
CA PHE A 72 -16.66 28.41 -1.54
C PHE A 72 -15.53 28.83 -2.48
N GLN A 73 -15.66 29.91 -3.23
CA GLN A 73 -14.58 30.45 -4.03
C GLN A 73 -13.40 30.96 -3.17
N ALA A 74 -13.71 31.67 -2.08
CA ALA A 74 -12.71 32.13 -1.12
C ALA A 74 -12.00 30.93 -0.45
N LEU A 75 -12.76 29.93 0.01
CA LEU A 75 -12.23 28.72 0.63
C LEU A 75 -11.37 27.90 -0.36
N GLN A 76 -11.78 27.80 -1.62
CA GLN A 76 -10.98 27.15 -2.67
C GLN A 76 -9.63 27.86 -2.86
N ALA A 77 -9.63 29.20 -2.92
CA ALA A 77 -8.41 29.98 -3.05
C ALA A 77 -7.48 29.78 -1.83
N GLU A 78 -8.04 29.79 -0.62
CA GLU A 78 -7.31 29.54 0.63
C GLU A 78 -6.66 28.14 0.63
N LEU A 79 -7.45 27.09 0.42
CA LEU A 79 -6.95 25.71 0.44
C LEU A 79 -5.97 25.40 -0.69
N ASN A 80 -6.17 26.04 -1.86
CA ASN A 80 -5.23 25.91 -2.98
C ASN A 80 -3.92 26.68 -2.79
N ALA A 81 -3.84 27.62 -1.87
CA ALA A 81 -2.60 28.32 -1.51
C ALA A 81 -1.70 27.49 -0.57
N LEU A 82 -2.22 26.44 0.07
CA LEU A 82 -1.45 25.60 0.98
C LEU A 82 -0.37 24.79 0.23
N PRO A 83 0.84 24.62 0.80
CA PRO A 83 1.90 23.84 0.18
C PRO A 83 1.63 22.32 0.20
N GLN A 84 0.76 21.87 1.10
CA GLN A 84 0.32 20.48 1.26
C GLN A 84 -1.20 20.44 1.40
N ILE A 85 -1.80 19.26 1.20
CA ILE A 85 -3.25 19.10 1.30
C ILE A 85 -3.68 19.12 2.77
N ASP A 86 -4.65 19.98 3.10
CA ASP A 86 -5.48 19.84 4.30
C ASP A 86 -6.65 18.90 3.95
N TYR A 87 -6.48 17.61 4.25
CA TYR A 87 -7.44 16.57 3.88
C TYR A 87 -8.82 16.83 4.51
N GLU A 88 -8.85 17.16 5.79
CA GLU A 88 -10.10 17.36 6.54
C GLU A 88 -10.88 18.55 5.99
N ALA A 89 -10.21 19.70 5.82
CA ALA A 89 -10.84 20.90 5.31
C ALA A 89 -11.37 20.73 3.88
N VAL A 90 -10.59 20.09 2.98
CA VAL A 90 -11.01 19.83 1.60
C VAL A 90 -12.19 18.86 1.56
N ASN A 91 -12.15 17.77 2.33
CA ASN A 91 -13.22 16.77 2.35
C ASN A 91 -14.53 17.39 2.89
N LYS A 92 -14.44 18.16 3.97
CA LYS A 92 -15.59 18.90 4.52
C LYS A 92 -16.17 19.88 3.51
N ALA A 93 -15.34 20.70 2.87
CA ALA A 93 -15.80 21.69 1.89
C ALA A 93 -16.50 21.04 0.70
N LYS A 94 -15.92 19.97 0.14
CA LYS A 94 -16.52 19.25 -0.99
C LYS A 94 -17.83 18.56 -0.61
N ARG A 95 -17.90 17.94 0.57
CA ARG A 95 -19.15 17.35 1.07
C ARG A 95 -20.27 18.40 1.24
N GLU A 96 -19.97 19.55 1.84
CA GLU A 96 -20.93 20.65 1.99
C GLU A 96 -21.42 21.17 0.63
N TYR A 97 -20.53 21.40 -0.31
CA TYR A 97 -20.88 21.85 -1.66
C TYR A 97 -21.77 20.85 -2.37
N LEU A 98 -21.40 19.56 -2.38
CA LEU A 98 -22.19 18.48 -2.97
C LEU A 98 -23.59 18.38 -2.35
N LEU A 99 -23.72 18.61 -1.04
CA LEU A 99 -25.01 18.60 -0.36
C LEU A 99 -25.90 19.78 -0.80
N LEU A 100 -25.34 20.98 -1.02
CA LEU A 100 -26.07 22.11 -1.55
C LEU A 100 -26.56 21.87 -2.99
N VAL A 101 -25.70 21.34 -3.85
CA VAL A 101 -26.07 20.98 -5.22
C VAL A 101 -27.11 19.86 -5.23
N PHE A 102 -27.00 18.88 -4.34
CA PHE A 102 -28.00 17.83 -4.17
C PHE A 102 -29.38 18.42 -3.85
N LYS A 103 -29.45 19.28 -2.83
CA LYS A 103 -30.72 19.96 -2.46
C LYS A 103 -31.32 20.74 -3.63
N GLN A 104 -30.47 21.33 -4.46
CA GLN A 104 -30.91 22.17 -5.60
C GLN A 104 -31.36 21.34 -6.81
N GLU A 105 -30.67 20.24 -7.15
CA GLU A 105 -30.80 19.58 -8.44
C GLU A 105 -31.41 18.18 -8.39
N PHE A 106 -31.43 17.52 -7.23
CA PHE A 106 -31.79 16.10 -7.15
C PHE A 106 -33.20 15.80 -7.67
N ALA A 107 -34.17 16.70 -7.45
CA ALA A 107 -35.54 16.53 -7.94
C ALA A 107 -35.61 16.38 -9.47
N LYS A 108 -34.63 16.95 -10.21
CA LYS A 108 -34.53 16.81 -11.67
C LYS A 108 -33.70 15.56 -12.01
N VAL A 109 -32.54 15.37 -11.36
CA VAL A 109 -31.61 14.29 -11.63
C VAL A 109 -32.25 12.92 -11.45
N LYS A 110 -33.01 12.70 -10.38
CA LYS A 110 -33.69 11.42 -10.12
C LYS A 110 -34.68 10.96 -11.20
N ARG A 111 -35.13 11.88 -12.08
CA ARG A 111 -36.02 11.57 -13.20
C ARG A 111 -35.28 11.18 -14.47
N THR A 112 -33.99 11.45 -14.56
CA THR A 112 -33.18 11.17 -15.75
C THR A 112 -33.00 9.69 -15.99
N LYS A 113 -32.89 9.30 -17.27
CA LYS A 113 -32.59 7.92 -17.64
C LYS A 113 -31.22 7.49 -17.11
N ALA A 114 -30.21 8.37 -17.20
CA ALA A 114 -28.85 8.11 -16.75
C ALA A 114 -28.81 7.73 -15.25
N TYR A 115 -29.46 8.51 -14.38
CA TYR A 115 -29.52 8.20 -12.96
C TYR A 115 -30.23 6.88 -12.66
N LYS A 116 -31.34 6.60 -13.35
CA LYS A 116 -32.07 5.35 -13.18
C LYS A 116 -31.24 4.14 -13.63
N THR A 117 -30.53 4.24 -14.77
CA THR A 117 -29.62 3.20 -15.24
C THR A 117 -28.50 2.98 -14.25
N PHE A 118 -27.86 4.04 -13.74
CA PHE A 118 -26.84 3.94 -12.72
C PHE A 118 -27.33 3.19 -11.47
N LEU A 119 -28.52 3.52 -10.96
CA LEU A 119 -29.09 2.82 -9.81
C LEU A 119 -29.30 1.32 -10.10
N GLN A 120 -29.81 0.96 -11.29
CA GLN A 120 -30.02 -0.44 -11.68
C GLN A 120 -28.69 -1.22 -11.74
N GLU A 121 -27.62 -0.59 -12.24
CA GLU A 121 -26.31 -1.21 -12.37
C GLU A 121 -25.57 -1.36 -11.03
N THR A 122 -25.89 -0.51 -10.04
CA THR A 122 -25.11 -0.38 -8.81
C THR A 122 -25.85 -0.76 -7.53
N ASP A 123 -27.15 -1.12 -7.62
CA ASP A 123 -28.00 -1.40 -6.46
C ASP A 123 -27.42 -2.49 -5.53
N PHE A 124 -26.73 -3.47 -6.09
CA PHE A 124 -26.15 -4.59 -5.34
C PHE A 124 -25.13 -4.20 -4.28
N TRP A 125 -24.55 -2.98 -4.38
CA TRP A 125 -23.63 -2.43 -3.38
C TRP A 125 -24.05 -1.05 -2.86
N LEU A 126 -24.67 -0.23 -3.71
CA LEU A 126 -24.89 1.20 -3.45
C LEU A 126 -25.87 1.44 -2.28
N THR A 127 -26.88 0.57 -2.13
CA THR A 127 -27.84 0.66 -1.02
C THR A 127 -27.12 0.42 0.31
N GLY A 128 -26.33 -0.66 0.44
CA GLY A 128 -25.56 -0.95 1.65
C GLY A 128 -24.52 0.13 1.97
N TYR A 129 -23.86 0.66 0.96
CA TYR A 129 -22.92 1.77 1.12
C TYR A 129 -23.62 3.04 1.63
N ALA A 130 -24.78 3.42 1.07
CA ALA A 130 -25.52 4.59 1.53
C ALA A 130 -25.99 4.46 2.98
N ASP A 131 -26.46 3.28 3.37
CA ASP A 131 -26.87 2.98 4.75
C ASP A 131 -25.68 3.00 5.73
N TYR A 132 -24.54 2.47 5.33
CA TYR A 132 -23.29 2.58 6.08
C TYR A 132 -22.90 4.05 6.29
N CYS A 133 -22.93 4.87 5.24
CA CYS A 133 -22.59 6.29 5.31
C CYS A 133 -23.50 7.06 6.26
N ILE A 134 -24.82 6.78 6.28
CA ILE A 134 -25.76 7.40 7.22
C ILE A 134 -25.35 7.10 8.66
N ARG A 135 -25.08 5.84 9.00
CA ARG A 135 -24.67 5.44 10.35
C ARG A 135 -23.32 6.03 10.74
N ARG A 136 -22.36 6.03 9.80
CA ARG A 136 -21.04 6.66 9.99
C ARG A 136 -21.18 8.14 10.29
N ASP A 137 -21.91 8.88 9.47
CA ASP A 137 -22.06 10.34 9.61
C ASP A 137 -22.81 10.71 10.91
N ALA A 138 -23.84 9.94 11.30
CA ALA A 138 -24.51 10.12 12.58
C ALA A 138 -23.59 9.94 13.79
N ARG A 139 -22.56 9.09 13.66
CA ARG A 139 -21.52 8.91 14.70
C ARG A 139 -20.49 10.02 14.67
N LEU A 140 -20.05 10.46 13.49
CA LEU A 140 -18.97 11.44 13.32
C LEU A 140 -19.44 12.86 13.60
N TRP A 141 -20.67 13.17 13.20
CA TRP A 141 -21.26 14.50 13.30
C TRP A 141 -22.67 14.44 13.94
N PRO A 142 -22.75 14.09 15.24
CA PRO A 142 -24.04 13.86 15.92
C PRO A 142 -24.92 15.11 16.02
N ASP A 143 -24.32 16.30 15.93
CA ASP A 143 -25.01 17.58 15.98
C ASP A 143 -25.51 18.05 14.60
N GLU A 144 -25.12 17.37 13.50
CA GLU A 144 -25.60 17.69 12.17
C GLU A 144 -26.97 17.02 11.87
N ALA A 145 -27.80 17.69 11.09
CA ALA A 145 -29.06 17.10 10.63
C ALA A 145 -28.78 15.85 9.78
N PRO A 146 -29.49 14.73 10.00
CA PRO A 146 -29.32 13.52 9.22
C PRO A 146 -29.47 13.74 7.72
N VAL A 147 -28.58 13.19 6.95
CA VAL A 147 -28.60 13.24 5.48
C VAL A 147 -29.27 11.96 4.95
N SER A 148 -30.12 12.11 3.92
CA SER A 148 -30.82 10.96 3.34
C SER A 148 -29.89 10.04 2.55
N SER A 149 -30.24 8.75 2.40
CA SER A 149 -29.53 7.79 1.54
C SER A 149 -29.43 8.26 0.08
N ASP A 150 -30.41 9.04 -0.38
CA ASP A 150 -30.43 9.61 -1.73
C ASP A 150 -29.25 10.56 -1.99
N PHE A 151 -28.72 11.24 -0.96
CA PHE A 151 -27.52 12.08 -1.10
C PHE A 151 -26.30 11.26 -1.46
N TYR A 152 -26.05 10.14 -0.80
CA TYR A 152 -24.90 9.30 -1.07
C TYR A 152 -25.02 8.61 -2.43
N ARG A 153 -26.23 8.20 -2.82
CA ARG A 153 -26.51 7.67 -4.16
C ARG A 153 -26.27 8.73 -5.25
N TYR A 154 -26.72 9.94 -5.03
CA TYR A 154 -26.48 11.06 -5.94
C TYR A 154 -24.99 11.40 -6.04
N MET A 155 -24.29 11.44 -4.93
CA MET A 155 -22.84 11.70 -4.87
C MET A 155 -22.06 10.67 -5.68
N GLN A 156 -22.35 9.38 -5.50
CA GLN A 156 -21.71 8.31 -6.27
C GLN A 156 -22.07 8.37 -7.76
N PHE A 157 -23.28 8.77 -8.11
CA PHE A 157 -23.66 9.02 -9.51
C PHE A 157 -22.83 10.15 -10.14
N VAL A 158 -22.60 11.22 -9.43
CA VAL A 158 -21.76 12.34 -9.89
C VAL A 158 -20.34 11.86 -10.13
N LEU A 159 -19.77 11.15 -9.16
CA LEU A 159 -18.39 10.65 -9.22
C LEU A 159 -18.20 9.62 -10.35
N ASP A 160 -19.10 8.64 -10.48
CA ASP A 160 -19.10 7.67 -11.60
C ASP A 160 -19.16 8.38 -12.95
N THR A 161 -20.04 9.38 -13.08
CA THR A 161 -20.17 10.13 -14.33
C THR A 161 -18.88 10.88 -14.67
N GLN A 162 -18.27 11.56 -13.71
CA GLN A 162 -17.04 12.32 -13.94
C GLN A 162 -15.85 11.43 -14.27
N MET A 163 -15.69 10.31 -13.53
CA MET A 163 -14.59 9.38 -13.77
C MET A 163 -14.73 8.66 -15.13
N ARG A 164 -15.94 8.26 -15.51
CA ARG A 164 -16.20 7.67 -16.85
C ARG A 164 -15.90 8.66 -17.97
N LEU A 165 -16.26 9.93 -17.80
CA LEU A 165 -15.93 10.98 -18.77
C LEU A 165 -14.42 11.23 -18.86
N ALA A 166 -13.67 11.09 -17.76
CA ALA A 166 -12.22 11.17 -17.79
C ALA A 166 -11.60 9.97 -18.54
N HIS A 167 -12.11 8.77 -18.32
CA HIS A 167 -11.68 7.55 -19.01
C HIS A 167 -12.00 7.62 -20.52
N GLU A 168 -13.19 8.08 -20.90
CA GLU A 168 -13.56 8.29 -22.30
C GLU A 168 -12.64 9.33 -22.98
N HIS A 169 -12.33 10.42 -22.27
CA HIS A 169 -11.37 11.42 -22.75
C HIS A 169 -9.98 10.81 -23.00
N ALA A 170 -9.49 9.97 -22.09
CA ALA A 170 -8.22 9.27 -22.26
C ALA A 170 -8.21 8.39 -23.52
N ARG A 171 -9.25 7.59 -23.72
CA ARG A 171 -9.41 6.74 -24.90
C ARG A 171 -9.45 7.55 -26.20
N THR A 172 -10.14 8.70 -26.20
CA THR A 172 -10.19 9.60 -27.36
C THR A 172 -8.81 10.13 -27.75
N LEU A 173 -7.93 10.35 -26.76
CA LEU A 173 -6.55 10.82 -26.97
C LEU A 173 -5.54 9.69 -27.14
N GLY A 174 -5.95 8.43 -27.09
CA GLY A 174 -5.08 7.27 -27.19
C GLY A 174 -4.18 7.07 -25.96
N VAL A 175 -4.63 7.54 -24.79
CA VAL A 175 -3.96 7.33 -23.49
C VAL A 175 -4.70 6.26 -22.72
N MET A 176 -3.99 5.22 -22.28
CA MET A 176 -4.51 4.18 -21.40
C MET A 176 -4.51 4.67 -19.97
N LEU A 177 -5.63 4.52 -19.25
CA LEU A 177 -5.66 4.73 -17.81
C LEU A 177 -5.35 3.44 -17.08
N LYS A 178 -4.36 3.49 -16.18
CA LYS A 178 -3.97 2.39 -15.31
C LYS A 178 -4.33 2.73 -13.87
N GLY A 179 -5.21 1.93 -13.27
CA GLY A 179 -5.60 2.05 -11.87
C GLY A 179 -4.67 1.29 -10.94
N ASP A 180 -4.90 1.47 -9.65
CA ASP A 180 -4.24 0.72 -8.58
C ASP A 180 -5.31 0.10 -7.69
N ILE A 181 -5.23 -1.21 -7.46
CA ILE A 181 -6.22 -1.98 -6.70
C ILE A 181 -5.58 -2.50 -5.42
N PRO A 182 -5.90 -1.89 -4.27
CA PRO A 182 -5.35 -2.30 -2.98
C PRO A 182 -5.58 -3.76 -2.65
N ILE A 183 -4.60 -4.41 -2.02
CA ILE A 183 -4.81 -5.76 -1.46
C ILE A 183 -5.78 -5.72 -0.29
N GLY A 184 -5.74 -4.68 0.54
CA GLY A 184 -6.56 -4.55 1.74
C GLY A 184 -7.87 -3.80 1.54
N VAL A 185 -8.68 -3.82 2.61
CA VAL A 185 -9.86 -2.95 2.81
C VAL A 185 -9.90 -2.50 4.26
N ASN A 186 -10.58 -1.41 4.54
CA ASN A 186 -10.75 -0.93 5.91
C ASN A 186 -11.48 -1.99 6.76
N ARG A 187 -10.88 -2.35 7.91
CA ARG A 187 -11.40 -3.36 8.84
C ARG A 187 -12.84 -3.09 9.29
N TYR A 188 -13.23 -1.83 9.38
CA TYR A 188 -14.55 -1.37 9.81
C TYR A 188 -15.34 -0.72 8.66
N GLY A 189 -14.96 -1.06 7.43
CA GLY A 189 -15.58 -0.55 6.22
C GLY A 189 -16.90 -1.25 5.88
N CYS A 190 -17.60 -0.66 4.92
CA CYS A 190 -18.88 -1.15 4.42
C CYS A 190 -18.79 -2.59 3.90
N ASP A 191 -17.72 -2.92 3.16
CA ASP A 191 -17.58 -4.25 2.55
C ASP A 191 -17.46 -5.36 3.59
N VAL A 192 -16.69 -5.11 4.67
CA VAL A 192 -16.54 -6.06 5.78
C VAL A 192 -17.86 -6.25 6.54
N GLU A 193 -18.62 -5.16 6.71
CA GLU A 193 -19.93 -5.21 7.35
C GLU A 193 -20.97 -5.98 6.50
N MET A 194 -20.95 -5.79 5.18
CA MET A 194 -21.91 -6.43 4.27
C MET A 194 -21.61 -7.92 4.00
N GLU A 195 -20.33 -8.27 3.91
CA GLU A 195 -19.92 -9.64 3.55
C GLU A 195 -18.85 -10.19 4.53
N PRO A 196 -19.13 -10.25 5.86
CA PRO A 196 -18.15 -10.57 6.89
C PRO A 196 -17.54 -11.97 6.75
N ARG A 197 -18.22 -12.90 6.06
CA ARG A 197 -17.73 -14.27 5.82
C ARG A 197 -16.41 -14.33 5.05
N TYR A 198 -16.10 -13.30 4.26
CA TYR A 198 -14.89 -13.26 3.46
C TYR A 198 -13.65 -12.72 4.18
N PHE A 199 -13.80 -12.30 5.43
CA PHE A 199 -12.73 -11.63 6.19
C PHE A 199 -12.43 -12.33 7.51
N ASN A 200 -11.13 -12.47 7.80
CA ASN A 200 -10.65 -12.92 9.10
C ASN A 200 -10.36 -11.70 9.99
N MET A 201 -11.21 -11.48 10.98
CA MET A 201 -11.09 -10.33 11.88
C MET A 201 -10.08 -10.56 13.02
N ASN A 202 -9.58 -11.76 13.20
CA ASN A 202 -8.56 -12.14 14.20
C ASN A 202 -7.12 -12.03 13.67
N GLY A 203 -6.94 -11.71 12.40
CA GLY A 203 -5.66 -11.44 11.76
C GLY A 203 -5.56 -10.01 11.22
N GLN A 204 -4.34 -9.54 11.01
CA GLN A 204 -4.00 -8.27 10.37
C GLN A 204 -3.04 -8.54 9.21
N ALA A 205 -3.35 -8.02 8.02
CA ALA A 205 -2.43 -8.11 6.89
C ALA A 205 -1.24 -7.17 7.09
N GLY A 206 -0.09 -7.59 6.62
CA GLY A 206 1.15 -6.82 6.67
C GLY A 206 2.24 -7.41 5.78
N ALA A 207 3.46 -6.97 6.01
CA ALA A 207 4.67 -7.51 5.37
C ALA A 207 5.69 -7.96 6.43
N PRO A 208 6.47 -9.03 6.14
CA PRO A 208 7.56 -9.43 7.03
C PRO A 208 8.67 -8.36 7.04
N PRO A 209 9.63 -8.43 7.99
CA PRO A 209 10.81 -7.59 7.98
C PRO A 209 11.54 -7.60 6.64
N ASP A 210 11.89 -6.41 6.19
CA ASP A 210 12.61 -6.17 4.94
C ASP A 210 13.51 -4.91 5.05
N ASN A 211 14.04 -4.45 3.93
CA ASN A 211 14.88 -3.25 3.89
C ASN A 211 14.12 -1.94 4.20
N PHE A 212 12.80 -1.94 4.16
CA PHE A 212 11.97 -0.77 4.49
C PHE A 212 11.63 -0.70 5.98
N SER A 213 11.51 -1.86 6.64
CA SER A 213 11.13 -1.95 8.04
C SER A 213 11.76 -3.19 8.70
N ALA A 214 12.64 -2.96 9.67
CA ALA A 214 13.27 -4.05 10.44
C ALA A 214 12.26 -4.84 11.28
N ASP A 215 11.16 -4.22 11.70
CA ASP A 215 10.08 -4.83 12.48
C ASP A 215 8.94 -5.40 11.61
N GLY A 216 9.08 -5.31 10.28
CA GLY A 216 7.98 -5.58 9.35
C GLY A 216 6.93 -4.46 9.37
N GLN A 217 5.90 -4.62 8.56
CA GLN A 217 4.82 -3.64 8.43
C GLN A 217 3.50 -4.28 8.86
N ASN A 218 2.72 -3.57 9.67
CA ASN A 218 1.36 -3.94 10.01
C ASN A 218 0.39 -2.93 9.38
N TRP A 219 -0.33 -3.36 8.34
CA TRP A 219 -1.28 -2.51 7.61
C TRP A 219 -2.65 -2.42 8.28
N GLY A 220 -2.93 -3.29 9.27
CA GLY A 220 -4.17 -3.27 10.04
C GLY A 220 -5.41 -3.81 9.32
N PHE A 221 -5.34 -4.17 8.05
CA PHE A 221 -6.45 -4.72 7.28
C PHE A 221 -6.81 -6.12 7.78
N PRO A 222 -8.09 -6.55 7.70
CA PRO A 222 -8.43 -7.95 7.89
C PRO A 222 -7.79 -8.79 6.78
N THR A 223 -7.43 -10.04 7.07
CA THR A 223 -7.02 -10.97 6.03
C THR A 223 -8.22 -11.62 5.38
N TYR A 224 -8.05 -12.19 4.17
CA TYR A 224 -9.14 -12.82 3.45
C TYR A 224 -9.34 -14.27 3.88
N ASN A 225 -10.60 -14.66 4.04
CA ASN A 225 -11.01 -16.05 4.17
C ASN A 225 -11.13 -16.67 2.76
N TRP A 226 -9.98 -17.07 2.21
CA TRP A 226 -9.93 -17.64 0.87
C TRP A 226 -10.73 -18.93 0.72
N ASP A 227 -10.89 -19.71 1.79
CA ASP A 227 -11.70 -20.93 1.76
C ASP A 227 -13.16 -20.61 1.44
N GLU A 228 -13.71 -19.53 1.99
CA GLU A 228 -15.06 -19.07 1.65
C GLU A 228 -15.13 -18.39 0.28
N MET A 229 -14.12 -17.60 -0.10
CA MET A 229 -14.10 -16.94 -1.40
C MET A 229 -14.00 -17.93 -2.56
N ILE A 230 -13.21 -18.99 -2.44
CA ILE A 230 -13.06 -20.02 -3.49
C ILE A 230 -14.35 -20.81 -3.69
N LYS A 231 -15.17 -21.03 -2.65
CA LYS A 231 -16.44 -21.77 -2.76
C LYS A 231 -17.42 -21.12 -3.76
N ASP A 232 -17.41 -19.82 -3.90
CA ASP A 232 -18.26 -19.10 -4.85
C ASP A 232 -17.52 -18.62 -6.11
N GLY A 233 -16.30 -19.12 -6.33
CA GLY A 233 -15.47 -18.74 -7.48
C GLY A 233 -14.90 -17.33 -7.37
N CYS A 234 -14.58 -16.87 -6.17
CA CYS A 234 -13.97 -15.56 -5.90
C CYS A 234 -14.81 -14.36 -6.36
N GLN A 235 -16.14 -14.48 -6.28
CA GLN A 235 -17.08 -13.48 -6.83
C GLN A 235 -16.88 -12.09 -6.25
N TRP A 236 -16.46 -11.94 -4.99
CA TRP A 236 -16.18 -10.64 -4.39
C TRP A 236 -15.06 -9.91 -5.15
N TRP A 237 -13.95 -10.58 -5.46
CA TRP A 237 -12.84 -10.03 -6.22
C TRP A 237 -13.21 -9.79 -7.69
N ILE A 238 -13.94 -10.73 -8.31
CA ILE A 238 -14.40 -10.59 -9.71
C ILE A 238 -15.26 -9.34 -9.86
N ARG A 239 -16.24 -9.12 -8.98
CA ARG A 239 -17.09 -7.92 -8.99
C ARG A 239 -16.27 -6.63 -8.80
N ARG A 240 -15.21 -6.68 -7.96
CA ARG A 240 -14.29 -5.57 -7.77
C ARG A 240 -13.58 -5.19 -9.07
N PHE A 241 -12.98 -6.16 -9.75
CA PHE A 241 -12.31 -5.91 -11.03
C PHE A 241 -13.28 -5.44 -12.12
N GLN A 242 -14.45 -6.05 -12.23
CA GLN A 242 -15.49 -5.64 -13.17
C GLN A 242 -15.96 -4.19 -12.93
N ASN A 243 -16.07 -3.77 -11.67
CA ASN A 243 -16.38 -2.38 -11.35
C ASN A 243 -15.25 -1.44 -11.76
N MET A 244 -14.00 -1.81 -11.53
CA MET A 244 -12.83 -0.99 -11.91
C MET A 244 -12.64 -0.91 -13.43
N ALA A 245 -13.03 -1.94 -14.19
CA ALA A 245 -13.00 -1.93 -15.66
C ALA A 245 -13.92 -0.86 -16.29
N ARG A 246 -14.81 -0.24 -15.51
CA ARG A 246 -15.58 0.93 -15.94
C ARG A 246 -14.73 2.17 -16.11
N TYR A 247 -13.56 2.22 -15.44
CA TYR A 247 -12.72 3.40 -15.28
C TYR A 247 -11.30 3.23 -15.81
N PHE A 248 -10.84 1.98 -16.01
CA PHE A 248 -9.45 1.68 -16.34
C PHE A 248 -9.33 0.68 -17.47
N ASP A 249 -8.21 0.78 -18.21
CA ASP A 249 -7.80 -0.15 -19.27
C ASP A 249 -6.74 -1.15 -18.77
N ALA A 250 -6.06 -0.81 -17.69
CA ALA A 250 -5.05 -1.60 -17.02
C ALA A 250 -5.12 -1.38 -15.51
N TYR A 251 -4.56 -2.29 -14.71
CA TYR A 251 -4.44 -2.09 -13.28
C TYR A 251 -3.17 -2.71 -12.69
N ARG A 252 -2.72 -2.13 -11.59
CA ARG A 252 -1.73 -2.71 -10.70
C ARG A 252 -2.48 -3.50 -9.62
N ILE A 253 -2.19 -4.79 -9.50
CA ILE A 253 -2.55 -5.53 -8.29
C ILE A 253 -1.52 -5.16 -7.23
N ASP A 254 -1.96 -4.44 -6.23
CA ASP A 254 -1.18 -4.15 -5.05
C ASP A 254 -0.90 -5.44 -4.29
N HIS A 255 0.35 -5.62 -3.87
CA HIS A 255 0.82 -6.79 -3.13
C HIS A 255 0.32 -8.13 -3.70
N VAL A 256 0.62 -8.42 -4.98
CA VAL A 256 0.18 -9.67 -5.63
C VAL A 256 0.58 -10.92 -4.85
N LEU A 257 1.65 -10.84 -4.06
CA LEU A 257 2.11 -11.91 -3.16
C LEU A 257 1.01 -12.35 -2.18
N GLY A 258 0.08 -11.46 -1.81
CA GLY A 258 -1.05 -11.76 -0.95
C GLY A 258 -2.04 -12.80 -1.53
N PHE A 259 -2.01 -13.03 -2.84
CA PHE A 259 -2.78 -14.11 -3.48
C PHE A 259 -2.09 -15.48 -3.41
N PHE A 260 -0.80 -15.50 -3.17
CA PHE A 260 -0.01 -16.71 -2.87
C PHE A 260 -0.06 -17.00 -1.38
N ARG A 261 0.32 -16.02 -0.59
CA ARG A 261 0.32 -15.98 0.87
C ARG A 261 0.32 -14.53 1.35
N ILE A 262 -0.31 -14.28 2.47
CA ILE A 262 -0.24 -13.00 3.17
C ILE A 262 0.59 -13.13 4.45
N TRP A 263 1.31 -12.09 4.82
CA TRP A 263 1.88 -12.00 6.15
C TRP A 263 0.78 -11.62 7.12
N GLU A 264 0.33 -12.60 7.91
CA GLU A 264 -0.76 -12.42 8.86
C GLU A 264 -0.20 -12.19 10.26
N ILE A 265 -0.54 -11.04 10.82
CA ILE A 265 -0.10 -10.57 12.13
C ILE A 265 -1.26 -10.76 13.11
N PRO A 266 -1.05 -11.36 14.31
CA PRO A 266 -2.12 -11.50 15.27
C PRO A 266 -2.60 -10.13 15.77
N VAL A 267 -3.91 -10.00 16.07
CA VAL A 267 -4.53 -8.71 16.45
C VAL A 267 -3.96 -8.12 17.74
N HIS A 268 -3.33 -8.94 18.59
CA HIS A 268 -2.68 -8.49 19.82
C HIS A 268 -1.24 -7.98 19.61
N ALA A 269 -0.69 -8.11 18.40
CA ALA A 269 0.60 -7.54 18.02
C ALA A 269 0.43 -6.15 17.36
N VAL A 270 1.43 -5.30 17.55
CA VAL A 270 1.55 -3.96 16.94
C VAL A 270 2.49 -4.02 15.74
N GLY A 271 3.66 -4.66 15.89
CA GLY A 271 4.64 -4.85 14.83
C GLY A 271 4.43 -6.14 14.03
N GLY A 272 5.28 -6.34 13.01
CA GLY A 272 5.20 -7.49 12.10
C GLY A 272 5.96 -8.74 12.54
N LEU A 273 6.83 -8.68 13.56
CA LEU A 273 7.75 -9.77 13.89
C LEU A 273 7.07 -11.06 14.38
N LEU A 274 5.88 -10.96 14.97
CA LEU A 274 5.10 -12.12 15.43
C LEU A 274 4.13 -12.65 14.37
N GLY A 275 4.24 -12.17 13.13
CA GLY A 275 3.44 -12.64 12.01
C GLY A 275 3.85 -14.02 11.51
N GLN A 276 3.03 -14.58 10.65
CA GLN A 276 3.24 -15.85 9.94
C GLN A 276 2.65 -15.77 8.53
N PHE A 277 3.19 -16.52 7.58
CA PHE A 277 2.57 -16.62 6.27
C PHE A 277 1.27 -17.45 6.32
N GLN A 278 0.21 -16.93 5.73
CA GLN A 278 -1.08 -17.62 5.56
C GLN A 278 -1.53 -17.59 4.09
N PRO A 279 -1.83 -18.76 3.49
CA PRO A 279 -1.58 -20.10 4.05
C PRO A 279 -0.10 -20.49 3.98
N SER A 280 0.30 -21.42 4.84
CA SER A 280 1.63 -22.06 4.78
C SER A 280 1.60 -23.45 5.42
N LEU A 281 2.61 -24.25 5.11
CA LEU A 281 2.80 -25.58 5.68
C LEU A 281 3.48 -25.46 7.05
N ALA A 282 2.68 -25.22 8.09
CA ALA A 282 3.16 -25.21 9.47
C ALA A 282 3.81 -26.55 9.86
N MET A 283 4.70 -26.55 10.84
CA MET A 283 5.51 -27.70 11.24
C MET A 283 4.99 -28.33 12.54
N SER A 284 4.93 -29.65 12.58
CA SER A 284 4.71 -30.37 13.82
C SER A 284 6.00 -30.47 14.65
N MET A 285 5.89 -30.81 15.94
CA MET A 285 7.05 -31.12 16.79
C MET A 285 7.90 -32.25 16.23
N GLU A 286 7.26 -33.26 15.63
CA GLU A 286 7.97 -34.39 15.02
C GLU A 286 8.82 -33.93 13.82
N GLU A 287 8.27 -33.06 12.97
CA GLU A 287 9.04 -32.48 11.87
C GLU A 287 10.21 -31.61 12.37
N ILE A 288 10.01 -30.79 13.40
CA ILE A 288 11.06 -29.97 14.02
C ILE A 288 12.16 -30.87 14.59
N ASN A 289 11.79 -31.95 15.32
CA ASN A 289 12.74 -32.94 15.82
C ASN A 289 13.50 -33.64 14.69
N GLY A 290 12.86 -33.83 13.52
CA GLY A 290 13.50 -34.39 12.33
C GLY A 290 14.67 -33.54 11.78
N TYR A 291 14.69 -32.23 12.08
CA TYR A 291 15.83 -31.35 11.80
C TYR A 291 16.96 -31.47 12.84
N GLY A 292 16.76 -32.27 13.92
CA GLY A 292 17.70 -32.41 15.03
C GLY A 292 17.54 -31.36 16.12
N LEU A 293 16.38 -30.71 16.20
CA LEU A 293 16.02 -29.74 17.24
C LEU A 293 15.12 -30.41 18.28
N TYR A 294 15.69 -30.75 19.43
CA TYR A 294 14.97 -31.40 20.53
C TYR A 294 14.70 -30.39 21.66
N LEU A 295 13.92 -29.36 21.34
CA LEU A 295 13.57 -28.28 22.26
C LEU A 295 12.21 -28.53 22.90
N SER A 296 12.00 -28.07 24.13
CA SER A 296 10.67 -28.10 24.72
C SER A 296 9.76 -27.06 24.07
N GLU A 297 8.46 -27.34 24.03
CA GLU A 297 7.46 -26.44 23.46
C GLU A 297 7.48 -25.06 24.14
N ASP A 298 7.61 -25.05 25.48
CA ASP A 298 7.70 -23.82 26.26
C ASP A 298 8.92 -22.99 25.85
N PHE A 299 10.09 -23.58 25.74
CA PHE A 299 11.30 -22.88 25.34
C PHE A 299 11.20 -22.30 23.92
N MET A 300 10.51 -22.99 23.03
CA MET A 300 10.35 -22.53 21.66
C MET A 300 9.39 -21.35 21.51
N THR A 301 8.30 -21.33 22.30
CA THR A 301 7.15 -20.46 22.04
C THR A 301 6.87 -19.43 23.14
N ARG A 302 7.50 -19.54 24.31
CA ARG A 302 7.41 -18.52 25.37
C ARG A 302 8.54 -17.51 25.25
N PRO A 303 8.29 -16.22 25.51
CA PRO A 303 9.33 -15.21 25.56
C PRO A 303 10.47 -15.61 26.52
N PHE A 304 11.69 -15.65 26.03
CA PHE A 304 12.86 -15.92 26.85
C PHE A 304 13.31 -14.63 27.55
N ILE A 305 13.17 -14.61 28.88
CA ILE A 305 13.46 -13.44 29.71
C ILE A 305 14.33 -13.88 30.88
N ALA A 306 15.62 -13.52 30.84
CA ALA A 306 16.58 -13.77 31.90
C ALA A 306 17.17 -12.45 32.41
N ASP A 307 17.78 -12.46 33.59
CA ASP A 307 18.40 -11.26 34.19
C ASP A 307 19.34 -10.54 33.24
N TRP A 308 20.22 -11.25 32.56
CA TRP A 308 21.17 -10.67 31.62
C TRP A 308 20.50 -10.08 30.35
N VAL A 309 19.31 -10.60 29.96
CA VAL A 309 18.52 -10.03 28.86
C VAL A 309 17.93 -8.70 29.30
N LEU A 310 17.42 -8.63 30.52
CA LEU A 310 16.87 -7.40 31.10
C LEU A 310 17.95 -6.32 31.23
N ASP A 311 19.14 -6.69 31.71
CA ASP A 311 20.28 -5.77 31.81
C ASP A 311 20.72 -5.24 30.44
N ARG A 312 20.70 -6.10 29.39
CA ARG A 312 21.02 -5.72 28.01
C ARG A 312 20.03 -4.73 27.42
N ILE A 313 18.73 -4.95 27.63
CA ILE A 313 17.66 -4.14 27.02
C ILE A 313 17.41 -2.86 27.79
N PHE A 314 17.38 -2.93 29.13
CA PHE A 314 16.91 -1.84 29.98
C PHE A 314 18.02 -1.18 30.83
N GLY A 315 19.19 -1.79 30.92
CA GLY A 315 20.31 -1.23 31.71
C GLY A 315 19.91 -0.95 33.16
N ASN A 316 20.04 0.30 33.58
CA ASN A 316 19.72 0.74 34.95
C ASN A 316 18.21 0.69 35.29
N ARG A 317 17.34 0.44 34.31
CA ARG A 317 15.88 0.29 34.52
C ARG A 317 15.45 -1.18 34.67
N ALA A 318 16.36 -2.14 34.60
CA ALA A 318 16.03 -3.56 34.71
C ALA A 318 15.25 -3.90 35.99
N ASP A 319 15.62 -3.33 37.14
CA ASP A 319 14.91 -3.54 38.40
C ASP A 319 13.50 -2.93 38.43
N GLU A 320 13.31 -1.76 37.78
CA GLU A 320 11.98 -1.17 37.56
C GLU A 320 11.10 -2.12 36.75
N VAL A 321 11.64 -2.68 35.67
CA VAL A 321 10.91 -3.60 34.79
C VAL A 321 10.53 -4.89 35.52
N LYS A 322 11.45 -5.49 36.28
CA LYS A 322 11.19 -6.69 37.12
C LYS A 322 10.01 -6.45 38.08
N GLN A 323 10.01 -5.33 38.77
CA GLN A 323 8.96 -5.01 39.76
C GLN A 323 7.60 -4.73 39.13
N ARG A 324 7.58 -3.95 38.07
CA ARG A 324 6.34 -3.44 37.45
C ARG A 324 5.69 -4.45 36.50
N PHE A 325 6.45 -5.13 35.69
CA PHE A 325 5.95 -5.84 34.50
C PHE A 325 6.19 -7.34 34.52
N LEU A 326 7.05 -7.85 35.41
CA LEU A 326 7.46 -9.24 35.39
C LEU A 326 7.05 -10.01 36.68
N VAL A 327 6.97 -11.33 36.54
CA VAL A 327 6.82 -12.31 37.61
C VAL A 327 8.09 -13.16 37.59
N HIS A 328 8.71 -13.33 38.76
CA HIS A 328 9.84 -14.23 38.92
C HIS A 328 9.37 -15.69 38.86
N GLU A 329 9.98 -16.49 38.00
CA GLU A 329 9.66 -17.92 37.83
C GLU A 329 10.60 -18.79 38.68
N HIS A 330 11.87 -18.83 38.29
CA HIS A 330 12.93 -19.55 38.97
C HIS A 330 14.31 -19.03 38.53
N ASP A 331 15.33 -19.23 39.37
CA ASP A 331 16.71 -18.82 39.11
C ASP A 331 16.78 -17.37 38.61
N ASP A 332 17.26 -17.14 37.39
CA ASP A 332 17.32 -15.85 36.74
C ASP A 332 16.22 -15.65 35.68
N ILE A 333 15.20 -16.51 35.66
CA ILE A 333 14.14 -16.51 34.62
C ILE A 333 12.88 -15.80 35.12
N TRP A 334 12.30 -15.02 34.19
CA TRP A 334 11.12 -14.19 34.42
C TRP A 334 10.04 -14.44 33.36
N SER A 335 8.82 -14.08 33.66
CA SER A 335 7.70 -14.06 32.73
C SER A 335 6.98 -12.72 32.79
N LEU A 336 6.30 -12.34 31.68
CA LEU A 336 5.48 -11.12 31.64
C LEU A 336 4.20 -11.31 32.46
N LYS A 337 3.79 -10.28 33.19
CA LYS A 337 2.48 -10.24 33.85
C LYS A 337 1.37 -10.19 32.78
N ALA A 338 0.20 -10.76 33.13
CA ALA A 338 -0.93 -10.86 32.21
C ALA A 338 -1.44 -9.51 31.67
N GLU A 339 -1.21 -8.41 32.39
CA GLU A 339 -1.57 -7.06 31.96
C GLU A 339 -0.65 -6.48 30.88
N CYS A 340 0.52 -7.07 30.62
CA CYS A 340 1.51 -6.59 29.63
C CYS A 340 2.12 -7.72 28.77
N ASP A 341 1.47 -8.87 28.66
CA ASP A 341 1.95 -10.06 27.95
C ASP A 341 1.75 -9.96 26.41
N THR A 342 1.18 -8.87 25.92
CA THR A 342 1.00 -8.59 24.47
C THR A 342 1.37 -7.15 24.14
N GLU A 343 1.81 -6.92 22.89
CA GLU A 343 2.19 -5.58 22.44
C GLU A 343 1.03 -4.57 22.55
N ARG A 344 -0.22 -4.96 22.23
CA ARG A 344 -1.38 -4.08 22.36
C ARG A 344 -1.68 -3.69 23.82
N LYS A 345 -1.46 -4.58 24.78
CA LYS A 345 -1.61 -4.24 26.19
C LYS A 345 -0.53 -3.24 26.64
N VAL A 346 0.71 -3.43 26.20
CA VAL A 346 1.81 -2.48 26.46
C VAL A 346 1.53 -1.12 25.81
N GLU A 347 1.07 -1.10 24.55
CA GLU A 347 0.67 0.14 23.86
C GLU A 347 -0.40 0.92 24.64
N ALA A 348 -1.41 0.22 25.15
CA ALA A 348 -2.49 0.81 25.93
C ALA A 348 -2.04 1.42 27.27
N MET A 349 -0.87 1.04 27.79
CA MET A 349 -0.28 1.62 29.00
C MET A 349 0.31 3.01 28.78
N ALA A 350 0.50 3.43 27.53
CA ALA A 350 1.08 4.73 27.16
C ALA A 350 2.40 5.06 27.90
N LEU A 351 3.31 4.08 27.96
CA LEU A 351 4.63 4.21 28.57
C LEU A 351 5.56 5.08 27.72
N ASP A 352 6.71 5.45 28.27
CA ASP A 352 7.77 6.08 27.48
C ASP A 352 8.32 5.13 26.39
N ALA A 353 9.01 5.70 25.41
CA ALA A 353 9.47 4.95 24.25
C ALA A 353 10.45 3.82 24.58
N GLU A 354 11.33 4.02 25.58
CA GLU A 354 12.32 3.03 26.01
C GLU A 354 11.64 1.81 26.63
N LEU A 355 10.72 2.00 27.58
CA LEU A 355 9.95 0.91 28.18
C LEU A 355 9.07 0.19 27.16
N THR A 356 8.41 0.96 26.27
CA THR A 356 7.55 0.37 25.24
C THR A 356 8.35 -0.53 24.30
N SER A 357 9.46 -0.02 23.73
CA SER A 357 10.30 -0.78 22.81
C SER A 357 10.97 -1.98 23.48
N GLY A 358 11.42 -1.83 24.72
CA GLY A 358 12.03 -2.91 25.48
C GLY A 358 11.03 -4.03 25.82
N LEU A 359 9.81 -3.69 26.24
CA LEU A 359 8.76 -4.68 26.48
C LEU A 359 8.33 -5.41 25.19
N TYR A 360 8.26 -4.69 24.05
CA TYR A 360 8.03 -5.34 22.75
C TYR A 360 9.16 -6.31 22.41
N ALA A 361 10.42 -5.93 22.64
CA ALA A 361 11.57 -6.83 22.43
C ALA A 361 11.47 -8.11 23.28
N LEU A 362 11.04 -7.99 24.56
CA LEU A 362 10.79 -9.18 25.40
C LEU A 362 9.68 -10.06 24.83
N ILE A 363 8.52 -9.49 24.45
CA ILE A 363 7.37 -10.23 23.92
C ILE A 363 7.75 -10.99 22.64
N ARG A 364 8.58 -10.40 21.79
CA ARG A 364 9.02 -10.94 20.50
C ARG A 364 10.13 -11.99 20.62
N ASN A 365 10.73 -12.15 21.79
CA ASN A 365 11.90 -12.99 22.00
C ASN A 365 11.54 -14.48 22.11
N VAL A 366 11.01 -15.05 21.03
CA VAL A 366 10.60 -16.44 20.87
C VAL A 366 11.27 -17.06 19.64
N LEU A 367 11.52 -18.38 19.65
CA LEU A 367 12.08 -19.09 18.50
C LEU A 367 11.02 -19.44 17.45
N PHE A 368 9.83 -19.77 17.89
CA PHE A 368 8.70 -20.14 17.04
C PHE A 368 7.43 -19.42 17.48
N VAL A 369 6.54 -19.19 16.53
CA VAL A 369 5.16 -18.78 16.78
C VAL A 369 4.21 -19.95 16.50
N ARG A 370 3.09 -20.04 17.24
CA ARG A 370 2.08 -21.06 17.03
C ARG A 370 1.23 -20.73 15.81
N ASP A 371 0.83 -21.76 15.07
CA ASP A 371 -0.10 -21.57 13.96
C ASP A 371 -1.47 -21.05 14.46
N HIS A 372 -2.04 -20.08 13.77
CA HIS A 372 -3.29 -19.44 14.18
C HIS A 372 -4.51 -20.36 14.09
N LYS A 373 -4.48 -21.37 13.21
CA LYS A 373 -5.57 -22.32 13.00
C LYS A 373 -5.40 -23.59 13.85
N ASN A 374 -4.16 -23.99 14.12
CA ASN A 374 -3.83 -25.17 14.89
C ASN A 374 -2.69 -24.92 15.88
N PRO A 375 -2.97 -24.72 17.18
CA PRO A 375 -1.96 -24.37 18.18
C PRO A 375 -0.90 -25.47 18.44
N HIS A 376 -1.06 -26.66 17.87
CA HIS A 376 -0.08 -27.76 17.94
C HIS A 376 0.89 -27.77 16.74
N LEU A 377 0.81 -26.78 15.87
CA LEU A 377 1.73 -26.56 14.78
C LEU A 377 2.47 -25.23 14.96
N TYR A 378 3.64 -25.14 14.35
CA TYR A 378 4.59 -24.06 14.61
C TYR A 378 5.16 -23.48 13.31
N HIS A 379 5.54 -22.22 13.38
CA HIS A 379 6.30 -21.51 12.35
C HIS A 379 7.57 -20.95 12.98
N PRO A 380 8.75 -21.07 12.36
CA PRO A 380 9.93 -20.38 12.85
C PRO A 380 9.68 -18.87 12.83
N ARG A 381 10.00 -18.18 13.94
CA ARG A 381 9.83 -16.72 13.99
C ARG A 381 10.83 -16.04 13.08
N ILE A 382 10.35 -15.14 12.23
CA ILE A 382 11.18 -14.44 11.25
C ILE A 382 12.24 -13.57 11.92
N ALA A 383 13.45 -13.53 11.38
CA ALA A 383 14.59 -12.72 11.85
C ALA A 383 15.03 -12.99 13.30
N VAL A 384 14.67 -14.15 13.88
CA VAL A 384 15.01 -14.51 15.27
C VAL A 384 16.50 -14.64 15.53
N GLN A 385 17.32 -14.81 14.48
CA GLN A 385 18.77 -14.91 14.57
C GLN A 385 19.43 -13.68 15.22
N ASN A 386 18.72 -12.56 15.27
CA ASN A 386 19.19 -11.32 15.88
C ASN A 386 18.82 -11.19 17.36
N ASP A 387 18.10 -12.17 17.92
CA ASP A 387 17.53 -12.07 19.28
C ASP A 387 18.19 -13.02 20.29
N THR A 388 18.02 -12.68 21.55
CA THR A 388 18.66 -13.37 22.67
C THR A 388 18.17 -14.81 22.85
N ALA A 389 16.93 -15.15 22.51
CA ALA A 389 16.45 -16.53 22.50
C ALA A 389 17.26 -17.41 21.57
N TYR A 390 17.60 -16.94 20.38
CA TYR A 390 18.46 -17.66 19.45
C TYR A 390 19.93 -17.72 19.95
N GLU A 391 20.42 -16.64 20.57
CA GLU A 391 21.78 -16.62 21.13
C GLU A 391 22.02 -17.73 22.15
N THR A 392 21.00 -18.14 22.92
CA THR A 392 21.10 -19.19 23.97
C THR A 392 21.26 -20.58 23.40
N LEU A 393 20.96 -20.80 22.12
CA LEU A 393 21.11 -22.11 21.50
C LEU A 393 22.60 -22.51 21.40
N TRP A 394 22.87 -23.80 21.62
CA TRP A 394 24.16 -24.38 21.30
C TRP A 394 24.45 -24.29 19.78
N GLN A 395 25.71 -24.25 19.40
CA GLN A 395 26.09 -24.12 17.98
C GLN A 395 25.42 -25.17 17.08
N HIS A 396 25.37 -26.41 17.54
CA HIS A 396 24.68 -27.49 16.83
C HIS A 396 23.20 -27.21 16.60
N ASP A 397 22.49 -26.67 17.61
CA ASP A 397 21.08 -26.32 17.49
C ASP A 397 20.86 -25.09 16.60
N LYS A 398 21.79 -24.10 16.62
CA LYS A 398 21.78 -22.97 15.68
C LYS A 398 21.91 -23.45 14.23
N ASP A 399 22.80 -24.38 13.94
CA ASP A 399 23.00 -24.93 12.61
C ASP A 399 21.74 -25.69 12.13
N ASN A 400 21.14 -26.48 13.00
CA ASN A 400 19.89 -27.19 12.73
C ASN A 400 18.71 -26.23 12.56
N PHE A 401 18.59 -25.21 13.41
CA PHE A 401 17.57 -24.18 13.29
C PHE A 401 17.69 -23.40 11.97
N ASN A 402 18.90 -22.98 11.59
CA ASN A 402 19.12 -22.26 10.35
C ASN A 402 18.77 -23.11 9.12
N ARG A 403 19.05 -24.42 9.16
CA ARG A 403 18.65 -25.35 8.10
C ARG A 403 17.14 -25.43 7.99
N LEU A 404 16.42 -25.58 9.11
CA LEU A 404 14.96 -25.58 9.19
C LEU A 404 14.40 -24.24 8.70
N TYR A 405 14.93 -23.13 9.19
CA TYR A 405 14.52 -21.77 8.84
C TYR A 405 14.61 -21.50 7.34
N ASN A 406 15.76 -21.83 6.74
CA ASN A 406 16.00 -21.65 5.31
C ASN A 406 15.08 -22.55 4.47
N ASP A 407 14.83 -23.78 4.90
CA ASP A 407 13.89 -24.65 4.21
C ASP A 407 12.48 -24.10 4.29
N TYR A 408 12.02 -23.69 5.49
CA TYR A 408 10.69 -23.18 5.74
C TYR A 408 10.39 -21.92 4.89
N PHE A 409 11.25 -20.90 4.93
CA PHE A 409 10.98 -19.62 4.28
C PHE A 409 11.25 -19.62 2.76
N TYR A 410 12.18 -20.44 2.26
CA TYR A 410 12.65 -20.32 0.88
C TYR A 410 12.39 -21.55 -0.01
N ARG A 411 11.95 -22.70 0.53
CA ARG A 411 11.76 -23.92 -0.28
C ARG A 411 10.47 -24.65 -0.03
N ARG A 412 10.20 -25.03 1.23
CA ARG A 412 9.13 -25.93 1.66
C ARG A 412 7.77 -25.54 1.06
N ASN A 413 7.47 -24.25 1.01
CA ASN A 413 6.16 -23.74 0.66
C ASN A 413 5.98 -23.44 -0.84
N ASN A 414 7.03 -23.50 -1.68
CA ASN A 414 6.96 -23.01 -3.06
C ASN A 414 5.87 -23.70 -3.88
N GLN A 415 5.81 -25.04 -3.88
CA GLN A 415 4.80 -25.78 -4.62
C GLN A 415 3.39 -25.54 -4.06
N PHE A 416 3.27 -25.50 -2.74
CA PHE A 416 2.01 -25.23 -2.07
C PHE A 416 1.48 -23.83 -2.41
N TRP A 417 2.32 -22.80 -2.37
CA TRP A 417 1.93 -21.45 -2.74
C TRP A 417 1.60 -21.29 -4.23
N TYR A 418 2.29 -22.01 -5.11
CA TYR A 418 1.90 -22.10 -6.51
C TYR A 418 0.45 -22.60 -6.65
N GLU A 419 0.13 -23.72 -6.00
CA GLU A 419 -1.21 -24.30 -6.05
C GLU A 419 -2.27 -23.37 -5.46
N GLU A 420 -1.96 -22.71 -4.35
CA GLU A 420 -2.86 -21.73 -3.72
C GLU A 420 -3.13 -20.50 -4.61
N ALA A 421 -2.12 -19.99 -5.29
CA ALA A 421 -2.28 -18.90 -6.24
C ALA A 421 -3.12 -19.32 -7.46
N MET A 422 -2.88 -20.52 -7.99
CA MET A 422 -3.58 -21.03 -9.16
C MET A 422 -5.05 -21.37 -8.91
N LYS A 423 -5.50 -21.48 -7.67
CA LYS A 423 -6.94 -21.57 -7.32
C LYS A 423 -7.68 -20.25 -7.52
N LYS A 424 -6.98 -19.12 -7.51
CA LYS A 424 -7.54 -17.75 -7.44
C LYS A 424 -7.21 -16.91 -8.66
N LEU A 425 -5.92 -16.69 -8.92
CA LEU A 425 -5.45 -15.71 -9.92
C LEU A 425 -5.98 -15.95 -11.33
N PRO A 426 -6.12 -17.19 -11.86
CA PRO A 426 -6.73 -17.38 -13.18
C PRO A 426 -8.14 -16.80 -13.27
N LEU A 427 -8.98 -17.02 -12.25
CA LEU A 427 -10.35 -16.50 -12.21
C LEU A 427 -10.39 -14.97 -12.20
N LEU A 428 -9.40 -14.35 -11.55
CA LEU A 428 -9.32 -12.91 -11.40
C LEU A 428 -8.77 -12.24 -12.66
N VAL A 429 -7.79 -12.84 -13.30
CA VAL A 429 -7.23 -12.34 -14.58
C VAL A 429 -8.29 -12.41 -15.68
N ASP A 430 -9.07 -13.50 -15.72
CA ASP A 430 -10.13 -13.70 -16.71
C ASP A 430 -11.40 -12.87 -16.44
N ALA A 431 -11.48 -12.17 -15.31
CA ALA A 431 -12.66 -11.38 -14.92
C ALA A 431 -12.94 -10.19 -15.83
N THR A 432 -11.91 -9.65 -16.50
CA THR A 432 -11.98 -8.46 -17.36
C THR A 432 -10.90 -8.48 -18.44
N ASP A 433 -11.04 -7.62 -19.47
CA ASP A 433 -10.04 -7.42 -20.52
C ASP A 433 -8.94 -6.41 -20.13
N MET A 434 -8.89 -5.93 -18.88
CA MET A 434 -7.84 -5.00 -18.42
C MET A 434 -6.48 -5.67 -18.40
N LEU A 435 -5.44 -4.94 -18.83
CA LEU A 435 -4.05 -5.40 -18.70
C LEU A 435 -3.65 -5.50 -17.23
N VAL A 436 -3.16 -6.66 -16.82
CA VAL A 436 -2.80 -6.94 -15.42
C VAL A 436 -1.32 -6.70 -15.18
N CYS A 437 -1.00 -5.86 -14.19
CA CYS A 437 0.35 -5.63 -13.71
C CYS A 437 0.43 -5.95 -12.21
N ALA A 438 1.47 -6.65 -11.81
CA ALA A 438 1.70 -6.98 -10.41
C ALA A 438 2.57 -5.93 -9.71
N GLU A 439 2.35 -5.73 -8.42
CA GLU A 439 3.39 -5.29 -7.51
C GLU A 439 3.89 -6.54 -6.79
N ASP A 440 5.11 -6.96 -7.12
CA ASP A 440 5.74 -8.20 -6.69
C ASP A 440 7.12 -7.93 -6.07
N LEU A 441 7.17 -6.96 -5.15
CA LEU A 441 8.36 -6.57 -4.40
C LEU A 441 8.43 -7.25 -3.03
N GLY A 442 9.62 -7.23 -2.42
CA GLY A 442 9.89 -7.77 -1.10
C GLY A 442 10.39 -9.22 -1.13
N MET A 443 9.94 -10.05 -0.19
CA MET A 443 10.34 -11.46 -0.10
C MET A 443 9.55 -12.30 -1.10
N VAL A 444 10.06 -12.42 -2.33
CA VAL A 444 9.36 -13.07 -3.47
C VAL A 444 9.70 -14.56 -3.51
N PRO A 445 8.71 -15.50 -3.36
CA PRO A 445 8.94 -16.92 -3.56
C PRO A 445 9.24 -17.27 -5.03
N ASP A 446 10.01 -18.33 -5.25
CA ASP A 446 10.38 -18.80 -6.60
C ASP A 446 9.17 -19.14 -7.49
N CYS A 447 8.04 -19.51 -6.90
CA CYS A 447 6.82 -19.82 -7.65
C CYS A 447 6.12 -18.59 -8.25
N VAL A 448 6.40 -17.37 -7.76
CA VAL A 448 5.74 -16.14 -8.25
C VAL A 448 6.04 -15.88 -9.72
N PRO A 449 7.30 -15.84 -10.19
CA PRO A 449 7.60 -15.68 -11.62
C PRO A 449 6.93 -16.74 -12.50
N TRP A 450 6.78 -17.99 -12.01
CA TRP A 450 6.11 -19.05 -12.77
C TRP A 450 4.65 -18.71 -13.03
N VAL A 451 3.92 -18.29 -11.98
CA VAL A 451 2.51 -17.94 -12.09
C VAL A 451 2.32 -16.68 -12.93
N LEU A 452 3.11 -15.62 -12.67
CA LEU A 452 3.01 -14.37 -13.44
C LEU A 452 3.24 -14.64 -14.94
N ASN A 453 4.23 -15.46 -15.27
CA ASN A 453 4.54 -15.81 -16.66
C ASN A 453 3.41 -16.64 -17.30
N GLN A 454 2.88 -17.63 -16.58
CA GLN A 454 1.77 -18.50 -17.04
C GLN A 454 0.51 -17.69 -17.31
N LEU A 455 0.18 -16.73 -16.43
CA LEU A 455 -1.01 -15.88 -16.52
C LEU A 455 -0.78 -14.59 -17.32
N GLN A 456 0.41 -14.39 -17.88
CA GLN A 456 0.79 -13.20 -18.65
C GLN A 456 0.66 -11.89 -17.88
N ILE A 457 0.82 -11.93 -16.56
CA ILE A 457 0.83 -10.76 -15.69
C ILE A 457 2.20 -10.07 -15.79
N LEU A 458 2.21 -8.75 -15.91
CA LEU A 458 3.45 -7.97 -15.96
C LEU A 458 4.03 -7.83 -14.54
N SER A 459 5.31 -8.20 -14.35
CA SER A 459 6.05 -7.98 -13.10
C SER A 459 6.46 -6.52 -12.94
N LEU A 460 6.89 -6.11 -11.76
CA LEU A 460 7.43 -4.78 -11.48
C LEU A 460 8.96 -4.85 -11.34
N GLU A 461 9.68 -3.99 -12.07
CA GLU A 461 11.14 -3.93 -12.04
C GLU A 461 11.64 -2.55 -11.61
N LEU A 462 12.42 -2.51 -10.51
CA LEU A 462 13.06 -1.33 -9.96
C LEU A 462 14.58 -1.53 -9.89
N ILE A 463 15.32 -0.51 -10.32
CA ILE A 463 16.80 -0.55 -10.28
C ILE A 463 17.34 -0.57 -8.86
N SER A 464 16.69 0.14 -7.93
CA SER A 464 17.07 0.23 -6.51
C SER A 464 16.69 -1.01 -5.70
N MET A 465 15.85 -1.91 -6.24
CA MET A 465 15.32 -3.09 -5.55
C MET A 465 15.35 -4.32 -6.47
N PRO A 466 16.55 -4.83 -6.79
CA PRO A 466 16.66 -6.00 -7.64
C PRO A 466 16.02 -7.22 -6.98
N LYS A 467 15.30 -8.03 -7.75
CA LYS A 467 14.76 -9.33 -7.30
C LYS A 467 15.85 -10.40 -7.19
N ASP A 468 16.93 -10.25 -7.96
CA ASP A 468 18.14 -11.09 -7.88
C ASP A 468 19.05 -10.56 -6.77
N SER A 469 19.14 -11.28 -5.66
CA SER A 469 19.97 -10.92 -4.51
C SER A 469 21.48 -10.99 -4.78
N SER A 470 21.90 -11.55 -5.92
CA SER A 470 23.30 -11.62 -6.33
C SER A 470 23.84 -10.31 -6.91
N VAL A 471 22.95 -9.38 -7.27
CA VAL A 471 23.29 -8.07 -7.82
C VAL A 471 22.87 -6.96 -6.87
N ARG A 472 23.67 -5.90 -6.81
CA ARG A 472 23.38 -4.75 -5.94
C ARG A 472 22.32 -3.81 -6.53
N PHE A 473 22.28 -3.72 -7.87
CA PHE A 473 21.36 -2.88 -8.63
C PHE A 473 20.69 -3.70 -9.72
N GLY A 474 19.43 -3.40 -10.01
CA GLY A 474 18.72 -4.01 -11.13
C GLY A 474 19.37 -3.67 -12.47
N ILE A 475 19.49 -4.66 -13.34
CA ILE A 475 20.13 -4.49 -14.65
C ILE A 475 19.03 -4.28 -15.68
N LEU A 476 18.82 -3.03 -16.10
CA LEU A 476 17.73 -2.61 -16.98
C LEU A 476 17.65 -3.46 -18.27
N ASP A 477 18.78 -3.76 -18.90
CA ASP A 477 18.83 -4.55 -20.15
C ASP A 477 18.41 -6.03 -19.95
N ARG A 478 18.31 -6.49 -18.73
CA ARG A 478 17.86 -7.85 -18.37
C ARG A 478 16.41 -7.91 -17.92
N ASN A 479 15.73 -6.78 -17.87
CA ASN A 479 14.31 -6.79 -17.51
C ASN A 479 13.53 -7.73 -18.43
N PRO A 480 12.62 -8.56 -17.90
CA PRO A 480 11.75 -9.36 -18.75
C PRO A 480 10.84 -8.43 -19.57
N TRP A 481 10.54 -8.85 -20.82
CA TRP A 481 9.63 -8.06 -21.65
C TRP A 481 8.26 -7.87 -20.97
N ARG A 482 7.72 -8.93 -20.32
CA ARG A 482 6.46 -8.84 -19.56
C ARG A 482 6.68 -8.19 -18.20
N SER A 483 7.08 -6.93 -18.21
CA SER A 483 7.27 -6.16 -16.99
C SER A 483 6.89 -4.69 -17.16
N VAL A 484 6.70 -4.05 -16.03
CA VAL A 484 6.63 -2.61 -15.85
C VAL A 484 7.95 -2.17 -15.23
N CYS A 485 8.69 -1.28 -15.90
CA CYS A 485 9.89 -0.67 -15.35
C CYS A 485 9.54 0.71 -14.77
N THR A 486 10.07 1.02 -13.61
CA THR A 486 9.99 2.35 -12.98
C THR A 486 11.28 2.68 -12.24
N ILE A 487 11.53 3.98 -11.99
CA ILE A 487 12.66 4.43 -11.15
C ILE A 487 12.23 4.41 -9.69
N SER A 488 11.07 5.00 -9.41
CA SER A 488 10.50 5.12 -8.07
C SER A 488 8.99 4.86 -8.09
N SER A 489 8.42 4.68 -6.91
CA SER A 489 6.98 4.59 -6.70
C SER A 489 6.55 5.55 -5.57
N HIS A 490 5.25 5.60 -5.31
CA HIS A 490 4.73 6.36 -4.17
C HIS A 490 5.23 5.82 -2.80
N ASP A 491 5.68 4.55 -2.74
CA ASP A 491 6.19 3.90 -1.53
C ASP A 491 7.70 4.00 -1.35
N SER A 492 8.43 4.38 -2.38
CA SER A 492 9.89 4.51 -2.34
C SER A 492 10.33 5.98 -2.33
N ALA A 493 11.62 6.19 -2.08
CA ALA A 493 12.25 7.48 -2.36
C ALA A 493 12.14 7.81 -3.86
N THR A 494 11.95 9.10 -4.21
CA THR A 494 12.09 9.55 -5.59
C THR A 494 13.54 9.39 -6.06
N MET A 495 13.79 9.45 -7.36
CA MET A 495 15.14 9.34 -7.92
C MET A 495 16.13 10.28 -7.23
N ARG A 496 15.73 11.54 -6.99
CA ARG A 496 16.57 12.54 -6.33
C ARG A 496 16.81 12.25 -4.86
N MET A 497 15.79 11.76 -4.14
CA MET A 497 15.94 11.36 -2.74
C MET A 497 16.87 10.16 -2.62
N TRP A 498 16.65 9.11 -3.43
CA TRP A 498 17.49 7.92 -3.44
C TRP A 498 18.96 8.27 -3.73
N TRP A 499 19.21 9.25 -4.60
CA TRP A 499 20.55 9.73 -4.93
C TRP A 499 21.32 10.30 -3.72
N ASP A 500 20.62 10.82 -2.74
CA ASP A 500 21.21 11.46 -1.55
C ASP A 500 21.08 10.62 -0.27
N GLU A 501 20.50 9.39 -0.32
CA GLU A 501 20.32 8.53 0.86
C GLU A 501 21.63 7.89 1.34
N ASP A 502 22.46 7.36 0.42
CA ASP A 502 23.72 6.69 0.73
C ASP A 502 24.78 7.07 -0.31
N TYR A 503 25.63 8.01 0.06
CA TYR A 503 26.66 8.53 -0.84
C TYR A 503 27.70 7.49 -1.28
N ALA A 504 28.02 6.50 -0.44
CA ALA A 504 28.96 5.45 -0.82
C ALA A 504 28.34 4.49 -1.84
N MET A 505 27.08 4.13 -1.64
CA MET A 505 26.31 3.34 -2.59
C MET A 505 26.18 4.06 -3.93
N ILE A 506 25.80 5.34 -3.90
CA ILE A 506 25.60 6.16 -5.10
C ILE A 506 26.91 6.41 -5.83
N GLN A 507 28.02 6.58 -5.14
CA GLN A 507 29.35 6.69 -5.80
C GLN A 507 29.68 5.41 -6.59
N SER A 508 29.43 4.22 -6.01
CA SER A 508 29.59 2.94 -6.73
C SER A 508 28.62 2.84 -7.92
N PHE A 509 27.35 3.23 -7.74
CA PHE A 509 26.36 3.26 -8.81
C PHE A 509 26.77 4.19 -9.96
N TYR A 510 27.28 5.39 -9.65
CA TYR A 510 27.72 6.38 -10.62
C TYR A 510 28.88 5.87 -11.47
N ASN A 511 29.92 5.25 -10.82
CA ASN A 511 31.10 4.78 -11.53
C ASN A 511 30.90 3.41 -12.20
N GLU A 512 30.35 2.44 -11.46
CA GLU A 512 30.33 1.05 -11.91
C GLU A 512 29.10 0.73 -12.78
N TYR A 513 27.93 1.31 -12.45
CA TYR A 513 26.70 1.05 -13.17
C TYR A 513 26.45 2.04 -14.31
N LEU A 514 26.55 3.35 -14.03
CA LEU A 514 26.36 4.38 -15.02
C LEU A 514 27.57 4.56 -15.94
N GLY A 515 28.76 4.19 -15.47
CA GLY A 515 30.02 4.27 -16.23
C GLY A 515 30.66 5.66 -16.28
N TYR A 516 30.29 6.54 -15.35
CA TYR A 516 30.88 7.87 -15.26
C TYR A 516 32.14 7.87 -14.40
N GLU A 517 33.10 8.72 -14.74
CA GLU A 517 34.34 8.90 -13.99
C GLU A 517 34.20 10.04 -12.95
N GLY A 518 35.01 9.96 -11.90
CA GLY A 518 35.10 10.99 -10.87
C GLY A 518 34.08 10.85 -9.75
N ALA A 519 33.85 11.94 -9.02
CA ALA A 519 32.90 11.98 -7.91
C ALA A 519 31.47 12.15 -8.41
N ALA A 520 30.53 11.38 -7.82
CA ALA A 520 29.11 11.55 -8.08
C ALA A 520 28.68 12.97 -7.63
N PRO A 521 27.97 13.72 -8.50
CA PRO A 521 27.54 15.08 -8.14
C PRO A 521 26.37 15.03 -7.15
N HIS A 522 26.43 15.86 -6.11
CA HIS A 522 25.36 16.08 -5.14
C HIS A 522 25.06 17.58 -4.98
N PRO A 523 23.78 17.98 -5.03
CA PRO A 523 22.60 17.18 -5.38
C PRO A 523 22.62 16.73 -6.85
N MET A 524 21.76 15.75 -7.18
CA MET A 524 21.63 15.23 -8.56
C MET A 524 21.34 16.36 -9.57
N PRO A 525 22.18 16.55 -10.60
CA PRO A 525 21.92 17.56 -11.62
C PRO A 525 20.90 17.08 -12.66
N GLY A 526 20.24 18.02 -13.33
CA GLY A 526 19.18 17.72 -14.30
C GLY A 526 19.61 16.83 -15.46
N TRP A 527 20.85 16.99 -15.97
CA TRP A 527 21.38 16.15 -17.06
C TRP A 527 21.50 14.68 -16.65
N LEU A 528 21.87 14.41 -15.40
CA LEU A 528 22.00 13.05 -14.89
C LEU A 528 20.63 12.40 -14.66
N ALA A 529 19.66 13.16 -14.15
CA ALA A 529 18.28 12.73 -14.09
C ALA A 529 17.74 12.39 -15.48
N GLN A 530 18.05 13.19 -16.50
CA GLN A 530 17.69 12.92 -17.89
C GLN A 530 18.32 11.62 -18.42
N ASP A 531 19.59 11.35 -18.12
CA ASP A 531 20.26 10.10 -18.50
C ASP A 531 19.58 8.88 -17.85
N MET A 532 19.24 8.99 -16.56
CA MET A 532 18.51 7.95 -15.84
C MET A 532 17.13 7.66 -16.45
N LEU A 533 16.37 8.70 -16.79
CA LEU A 533 15.08 8.58 -17.46
C LEU A 533 15.25 7.88 -18.82
N GLN A 534 16.23 8.31 -19.64
CA GLN A 534 16.46 7.75 -20.97
C GLN A 534 16.85 6.26 -20.91
N ARG A 535 17.69 5.86 -19.94
CA ARG A 535 18.05 4.44 -19.74
C ARG A 535 16.83 3.60 -19.41
N HIS A 536 15.91 4.09 -18.57
CA HIS A 536 14.66 3.40 -18.25
C HIS A 536 13.72 3.32 -19.46
N LEU A 537 13.61 4.39 -20.23
CA LEU A 537 12.84 4.39 -21.47
C LEU A 537 13.38 3.40 -22.51
N ASN A 538 14.69 3.17 -22.54
CA ASN A 538 15.34 2.26 -23.49
C ASN A 538 15.31 0.78 -23.05
N CYS A 539 14.87 0.47 -21.81
CA CYS A 539 14.85 -0.91 -21.32
C CYS A 539 13.85 -1.80 -22.09
N PRO A 540 14.03 -3.14 -22.07
CA PRO A 540 13.17 -4.06 -22.82
C PRO A 540 11.78 -4.30 -22.19
N SER A 541 11.47 -3.74 -21.02
CA SER A 541 10.14 -3.87 -20.38
C SER A 541 9.03 -3.37 -21.30
N ALA A 542 7.90 -4.07 -21.36
CA ALA A 542 6.75 -3.69 -22.19
C ALA A 542 6.22 -2.30 -21.82
N LEU A 543 6.22 -1.97 -20.53
CA LEU A 543 5.81 -0.67 -20.02
C LEU A 543 6.95 -0.01 -19.25
N CYS A 544 7.11 1.30 -19.44
CA CYS A 544 7.95 2.16 -18.63
C CYS A 544 7.06 3.26 -18.04
N ILE A 545 6.82 3.22 -16.72
CA ILE A 545 5.92 4.16 -16.03
C ILE A 545 6.75 4.90 -14.99
N LEU A 546 6.97 6.19 -15.21
CA LEU A 546 7.82 7.04 -14.40
C LEU A 546 6.96 7.99 -13.56
N THR A 547 7.35 8.27 -12.33
CA THR A 547 6.62 9.24 -11.50
C THR A 547 6.76 10.64 -12.06
N LEU A 548 5.78 11.50 -11.79
CA LEU A 548 5.86 12.91 -12.21
C LEU A 548 7.06 13.62 -11.59
N GLN A 549 7.41 13.28 -10.35
CA GLN A 549 8.57 13.81 -9.65
C GLN A 549 9.88 13.45 -10.37
N ASP A 550 9.99 12.20 -10.86
CA ASP A 550 11.16 11.75 -11.61
C ASP A 550 11.25 12.44 -12.97
N TRP A 551 10.11 12.66 -13.66
CA TRP A 551 10.08 13.47 -14.86
C TRP A 551 10.56 14.90 -14.59
N LEU A 552 10.06 15.54 -13.53
CA LEU A 552 10.44 16.90 -13.16
C LEU A 552 11.92 17.01 -12.75
N ALA A 553 12.54 15.93 -12.28
CA ALA A 553 13.93 15.91 -11.83
C ALA A 553 14.92 16.37 -12.91
N CYS A 554 14.62 16.16 -14.21
CA CYS A 554 15.49 16.58 -15.31
C CYS A 554 15.44 18.10 -15.58
N ASN A 555 14.53 18.86 -14.96
CA ASN A 555 14.42 20.30 -15.12
C ASN A 555 14.56 21.04 -13.79
N GLU A 556 15.72 21.66 -13.58
CA GLU A 556 16.08 22.29 -12.31
C GLU A 556 15.21 23.50 -11.94
N ARG A 557 14.48 24.09 -12.88
CA ARG A 557 13.56 25.21 -12.63
C ARG A 557 12.16 24.73 -12.24
N MET A 558 11.77 23.53 -12.70
CA MET A 558 10.43 23.02 -12.47
C MET A 558 10.35 22.04 -11.30
N ARG A 559 11.45 21.39 -10.92
CA ARG A 559 11.47 20.48 -9.78
C ARG A 559 11.42 21.23 -8.45
N LEU A 560 10.97 20.60 -7.39
CA LEU A 560 11.07 21.16 -6.04
C LEU A 560 12.55 21.39 -5.67
N PRO A 561 12.88 22.49 -4.97
CA PRO A 561 14.25 22.72 -4.49
C PRO A 561 14.73 21.57 -3.61
N GLU A 562 13.92 21.19 -2.62
CA GLU A 562 14.23 20.13 -1.64
C GLU A 562 13.66 18.78 -2.11
N ALA A 563 14.55 17.80 -2.38
CA ALA A 563 14.13 16.47 -2.82
C ALA A 563 13.21 15.76 -1.82
N GLY A 564 13.43 15.95 -0.51
CA GLY A 564 12.58 15.37 0.54
C GLY A 564 11.12 15.79 0.49
N ALA A 565 10.81 16.95 -0.09
CA ALA A 565 9.43 17.42 -0.26
C ALA A 565 8.66 16.69 -1.39
N GLU A 566 9.36 15.90 -2.20
CA GLU A 566 8.77 15.08 -3.26
C GLU A 566 8.12 13.79 -2.74
N ARG A 567 8.39 13.40 -1.49
CA ARG A 567 7.94 12.14 -0.91
C ARG A 567 6.44 12.07 -0.74
N ILE A 568 5.83 10.96 -1.18
CA ILE A 568 4.39 10.71 -1.05
C ILE A 568 4.10 9.87 0.18
N ASN A 569 4.72 8.71 0.33
CA ASN A 569 4.50 7.77 1.44
C ASN A 569 5.80 7.42 2.18
N ILE A 570 5.65 6.99 3.43
CA ILE A 570 6.70 6.38 4.26
C ILE A 570 6.11 5.07 4.81
N PRO A 571 6.29 3.92 4.12
CA PRO A 571 5.63 2.67 4.48
C PRO A 571 5.92 2.18 5.91
N ALA A 572 7.10 2.49 6.44
CA ALA A 572 7.47 2.18 7.82
C ALA A 572 6.71 3.00 8.88
N ASN A 573 6.03 4.08 8.47
CA ASN A 573 5.24 4.91 9.38
C ASN A 573 3.74 4.59 9.24
N PRO A 574 3.13 3.80 10.15
CA PRO A 574 1.73 3.42 10.07
C PRO A 574 0.76 4.60 10.26
N ARG A 575 1.27 5.74 10.70
CA ARG A 575 0.51 6.99 10.87
C ARG A 575 1.00 8.07 9.90
N HIS A 576 1.40 7.68 8.69
CA HIS A 576 1.78 8.65 7.67
C HIS A 576 0.56 9.45 7.19
N TYR A 577 0.69 10.79 7.18
CA TYR A 577 -0.33 11.67 6.62
C TYR A 577 -0.09 11.85 5.12
N TRP A 578 -0.96 11.30 4.27
CA TRP A 578 -0.91 11.40 2.81
C TRP A 578 -1.39 12.78 2.36
N ARG A 579 -0.50 13.76 2.35
CA ARG A 579 -0.81 15.17 2.05
C ARG A 579 0.07 15.78 0.98
N TYR A 580 0.80 14.93 0.22
CA TYR A 580 1.59 15.42 -0.90
C TYR A 580 0.70 16.18 -1.88
N ARG A 581 1.18 17.33 -2.34
CA ARG A 581 0.57 18.15 -3.35
C ARG A 581 1.62 18.53 -4.39
N MET A 582 1.26 18.39 -5.68
CA MET A 582 2.06 18.91 -6.77
C MET A 582 2.16 20.44 -6.63
N HIS A 583 3.37 20.98 -6.71
CA HIS A 583 3.65 22.40 -6.52
C HIS A 583 3.37 23.24 -7.77
N LEU A 584 3.22 22.60 -8.95
CA LEU A 584 2.86 23.23 -10.21
C LEU A 584 1.34 23.11 -10.45
N ASN A 585 0.73 24.11 -11.08
CA ASN A 585 -0.57 23.94 -11.68
C ASN A 585 -0.44 23.09 -12.95
N ILE A 586 -1.46 22.31 -13.27
CA ILE A 586 -1.42 21.45 -14.47
C ILE A 586 -1.40 22.29 -15.73
N GLU A 587 -2.06 23.43 -15.72
CA GLU A 587 -2.06 24.39 -16.81
C GLU A 587 -0.65 24.92 -17.09
N ASP A 588 0.12 25.29 -16.05
CA ASP A 588 1.51 25.73 -16.19
C ASP A 588 2.40 24.59 -16.74
N LEU A 589 2.13 23.34 -16.31
CA LEU A 589 2.82 22.17 -16.85
C LEU A 589 2.53 21.95 -18.34
N MET A 590 1.27 22.16 -18.77
CA MET A 590 0.86 22.04 -20.17
C MET A 590 1.51 23.12 -21.05
N GLU A 591 1.76 24.31 -20.51
CA GLU A 591 2.38 25.45 -21.18
C GLU A 591 3.92 25.43 -21.13
N ALA A 592 4.54 24.51 -20.40
CA ALA A 592 6.00 24.39 -20.26
C ALA A 592 6.66 23.81 -21.51
N ILE A 593 6.69 24.56 -22.61
CA ILE A 593 7.07 24.12 -23.98
C ILE A 593 8.45 23.45 -23.99
N GLU A 594 9.47 24.06 -23.36
CA GLU A 594 10.83 23.52 -23.30
C GLU A 594 10.88 22.13 -22.64
N PHE A 595 10.26 22.02 -21.48
CA PHE A 595 10.18 20.76 -20.74
C PHE A 595 9.37 19.69 -21.50
N ASN A 596 8.23 20.07 -22.05
CA ASN A 596 7.38 19.14 -22.81
C ASN A 596 8.08 18.64 -24.08
N THR A 597 8.84 19.50 -24.75
CA THR A 597 9.68 19.12 -25.90
C THR A 597 10.79 18.16 -25.51
N GLN A 598 11.42 18.37 -24.35
CA GLN A 598 12.45 17.48 -23.81
C GLN A 598 11.88 16.08 -23.54
N ILE A 599 10.72 15.96 -22.86
CA ILE A 599 10.04 14.69 -22.60
C ILE A 599 9.69 13.99 -23.93
N THR A 600 9.04 14.70 -24.84
CA THR A 600 8.66 14.15 -26.15
C THR A 600 9.87 13.62 -26.91
N GLY A 601 10.99 14.36 -26.87
CA GLY A 601 12.25 13.94 -27.47
C GLY A 601 12.80 12.64 -26.89
N MET A 602 12.79 12.49 -25.55
CA MET A 602 13.25 11.28 -24.88
C MET A 602 12.38 10.06 -25.22
N ILE A 603 11.06 10.23 -25.24
CA ILE A 603 10.11 9.17 -25.60
C ILE A 603 10.31 8.75 -27.05
N PHE A 604 10.41 9.71 -27.97
CA PHE A 604 10.63 9.44 -29.39
C PHE A 604 11.95 8.69 -29.62
N GLN A 605 13.04 9.10 -28.97
CA GLN A 605 14.36 8.44 -29.06
C GLN A 605 14.33 7.00 -28.59
N SER A 606 13.50 6.66 -27.61
CA SER A 606 13.35 5.30 -27.10
C SER A 606 12.54 4.37 -28.01
N GLY A 607 11.82 4.91 -28.98
CA GLY A 607 10.95 4.14 -29.89
C GLY A 607 9.62 3.70 -29.26
N ARG A 608 9.21 4.28 -28.13
CA ARG A 608 7.97 3.98 -27.40
C ARG A 608 6.78 4.79 -27.85
#